data_036a21568f162dad533a0fd1214073d5
#
_entry.id   036a21568f162dad533a0fd1214073d5
#
_cell.length_a   1.000
_cell.length_b   1.000
_cell.length_c   1.000
_cell.angle_alpha   90.00
_cell.angle_beta   90.00
_cell.angle_gamma   90.00
#
_symmetry.space_group_name_H-M   'P 1'
#
loop_
_entity.id
_entity.type
_entity.pdbx_description
1 polymer ?
#
loop_
_entity_poly.entity_id
_entity_poly.type
_entity_poly.pdbx_seq_one_letter_code
_entity_poly.pdbx_strand_id
1 'polypeptide(L)'
;MRTAPKQATIPGEPRWTDFLPLLEPLVNSLECGVLVVDRDRRIVAVSDALAALVGLSTQEIRAMSPEQFVQHTAGLVDDAPERVRDGRLLAEDVSVVCEEFEIRRPNRAVIRWVARRVLEPEPSQIVVVTDITAEVDLTAAYERLALTDPLTGLTNRRGAEQVIRREITRAFRYGHALSFVLFDVDHFKNINDNHGHGMGDQILRLVATNIAERLRESDLPARWGGEEFLCVLANTTLAHAHICAERIRKSVAALTTPVGPVTISGGVVQLEPGETLNTVVGRADTLLYEAKRAGRNRVK
;
A
#
# COMPACT_ATOMS: atom_id res chain seq x y z
N MET A 1 -21.74 -35.41 27.46
CA MET A 1 -20.37 -35.80 27.13
C MET A 1 -20.44 -37.17 26.44
N ARG A 2 -20.35 -37.21 25.12
CA ARG A 2 -20.17 -38.45 24.36
C ARG A 2 -18.75 -38.41 23.83
N THR A 3 -17.89 -39.23 24.42
CA THR A 3 -16.54 -39.51 23.93
C THR A 3 -16.64 -40.12 22.54
N ALA A 4 -16.07 -39.46 21.55
CA ALA A 4 -15.92 -40.05 20.21
C ALA A 4 -15.10 -41.34 20.32
N PRO A 5 -15.47 -42.42 19.59
CA PRO A 5 -14.73 -43.66 19.63
C PRO A 5 -13.32 -43.43 19.05
N LYS A 6 -12.29 -43.85 19.79
CA LYS A 6 -10.94 -44.03 19.27
C LYS A 6 -11.06 -44.98 18.06
N GLN A 7 -10.86 -44.44 16.84
CA GLN A 7 -10.78 -45.29 15.67
C GLN A 7 -9.58 -46.23 15.84
N ALA A 8 -9.87 -47.52 15.84
CA ALA A 8 -8.87 -48.58 15.90
C ALA A 8 -8.01 -48.50 14.63
N THR A 9 -6.71 -48.49 14.81
CA THR A 9 -5.73 -48.53 13.73
C THR A 9 -5.86 -49.82 12.94
N ILE A 10 -6.21 -49.75 11.67
CA ILE A 10 -6.22 -50.95 10.80
C ILE A 10 -4.76 -51.28 10.49
N PRO A 11 -4.29 -52.50 10.79
CA PRO A 11 -2.91 -52.90 10.46
C PRO A 11 -2.73 -52.95 8.95
N GLY A 12 -1.80 -52.13 8.40
CA GLY A 12 -1.46 -52.14 7.00
C GLY A 12 -1.79 -50.84 6.21
N GLU A 13 -2.41 -49.84 6.83
CA GLU A 13 -2.55 -48.52 6.19
C GLU A 13 -1.22 -47.79 6.17
N PRO A 14 -0.82 -47.22 5.00
CA PRO A 14 0.41 -46.46 4.88
C PRO A 14 0.36 -45.21 5.77
N ARG A 15 1.46 -44.89 6.42
CA ARG A 15 1.61 -43.71 7.28
C ARG A 15 2.57 -42.70 6.65
N TRP A 16 2.45 -41.44 7.04
CA TRP A 16 3.41 -40.43 6.60
C TRP A 16 4.86 -40.83 6.91
N THR A 17 5.10 -41.49 8.02
CA THR A 17 6.43 -42.00 8.41
C THR A 17 7.05 -42.93 7.37
N ASP A 18 6.24 -43.64 6.60
CA ASP A 18 6.71 -44.60 5.57
C ASP A 18 7.18 -43.84 4.32
N PHE A 19 6.69 -42.62 4.12
CA PHE A 19 7.00 -41.76 2.96
C PHE A 19 8.04 -40.67 3.28
N LEU A 20 8.37 -40.42 4.55
CA LEU A 20 9.29 -39.36 4.94
C LEU A 20 10.64 -39.40 4.23
N PRO A 21 11.30 -40.55 4.01
CA PRO A 21 12.58 -40.61 3.30
C PRO A 21 12.52 -40.15 1.85
N LEU A 22 11.33 -40.19 1.24
CA LEU A 22 11.07 -39.72 -0.12
C LEU A 22 10.58 -38.26 -0.15
N LEU A 23 9.84 -37.87 0.88
CA LEU A 23 9.24 -36.52 0.96
C LEU A 23 10.25 -35.45 1.38
N GLU A 24 11.17 -35.75 2.27
CA GLU A 24 12.16 -34.76 2.76
C GLU A 24 13.02 -34.15 1.65
N PRO A 25 13.63 -34.94 0.74
CA PRO A 25 14.36 -34.35 -0.37
C PRO A 25 13.47 -33.52 -1.31
N LEU A 26 12.22 -33.97 -1.53
CA LEU A 26 11.26 -33.27 -2.37
C LEU A 26 10.86 -31.93 -1.75
N VAL A 27 10.50 -31.96 -0.47
CA VAL A 27 10.08 -30.76 0.29
C VAL A 27 11.23 -29.74 0.37
N ASN A 28 12.46 -30.19 0.55
CA ASN A 28 13.64 -29.31 0.57
C ASN A 28 14.08 -28.84 -0.82
N SER A 29 13.61 -29.44 -1.92
CA SER A 29 13.83 -28.92 -3.26
C SER A 29 12.91 -27.75 -3.61
N LEU A 30 11.86 -27.52 -2.81
CA LEU A 30 10.93 -26.40 -3.00
C LEU A 30 11.50 -25.13 -2.37
N GLU A 31 11.35 -24.00 -3.07
CA GLU A 31 11.75 -22.67 -2.56
C GLU A 31 10.75 -22.10 -1.53
N CYS A 32 9.79 -22.92 -1.09
CA CYS A 32 8.79 -22.52 -0.09
C CYS A 32 8.94 -23.31 1.21
N GLY A 33 8.47 -22.71 2.29
CA GLY A 33 8.33 -23.39 3.57
C GLY A 33 7.24 -24.46 3.51
N VAL A 34 7.54 -25.66 3.95
CA VAL A 34 6.55 -26.73 4.06
C VAL A 34 6.60 -27.34 5.45
N LEU A 35 5.41 -27.60 6.02
CA LEU A 35 5.24 -28.30 7.28
C LEU A 35 4.11 -29.31 7.12
N VAL A 36 4.31 -30.52 7.62
CA VAL A 36 3.30 -31.58 7.64
C VAL A 36 3.00 -31.99 9.08
N VAL A 37 1.72 -31.96 9.41
CA VAL A 37 1.20 -32.41 10.72
C VAL A 37 0.37 -33.67 10.49
N ASP A 38 0.71 -34.76 11.20
CA ASP A 38 0.00 -36.02 11.10
C ASP A 38 -1.32 -35.99 11.89
N ARG A 39 -2.05 -37.14 11.83
CA ARG A 39 -3.31 -37.34 12.58
C ARG A 39 -3.15 -37.28 14.10
N ASP A 40 -1.96 -37.63 14.62
CA ASP A 40 -1.65 -37.62 16.04
C ASP A 40 -1.19 -36.23 16.53
N ARG A 41 -1.34 -35.20 15.68
CA ARG A 41 -0.94 -33.80 15.95
C ARG A 41 0.57 -33.67 16.20
N ARG A 42 1.38 -34.37 15.41
CA ARG A 42 2.84 -34.28 15.44
C ARG A 42 3.34 -33.67 14.16
N ILE A 43 4.35 -32.83 14.25
CA ILE A 43 5.05 -32.27 13.07
C ILE A 43 6.00 -33.36 12.56
N VAL A 44 5.66 -33.98 11.43
CA VAL A 44 6.40 -35.10 10.87
C VAL A 44 7.38 -34.71 9.77
N ALA A 45 7.10 -33.61 9.05
CA ALA A 45 8.02 -33.07 8.03
C ALA A 45 8.06 -31.54 8.12
N VAL A 46 9.24 -30.99 7.87
CA VAL A 46 9.47 -29.54 7.81
C VAL A 46 10.63 -29.27 6.85
N SER A 47 10.47 -28.27 5.96
CA SER A 47 11.52 -27.86 5.04
C SER A 47 12.56 -26.96 5.71
N ASP A 48 13.78 -26.99 5.17
CA ASP A 48 14.86 -26.07 5.57
C ASP A 48 14.47 -24.61 5.32
N ALA A 49 13.71 -24.34 4.24
CA ALA A 49 13.20 -23.02 3.93
C ALA A 49 12.28 -22.47 5.04
N LEU A 50 11.38 -23.31 5.58
CA LEU A 50 10.53 -22.89 6.71
C LEU A 50 11.35 -22.66 7.97
N ALA A 51 12.29 -23.55 8.26
CA ALA A 51 13.17 -23.45 9.41
C ALA A 51 13.96 -22.14 9.41
N ALA A 52 14.56 -21.79 8.27
CA ALA A 52 15.26 -20.53 8.06
C ALA A 52 14.34 -19.30 8.22
N LEU A 53 13.11 -19.37 7.71
CA LEU A 53 12.13 -18.29 7.78
C LEU A 53 11.73 -17.95 9.21
N VAL A 54 11.53 -18.98 10.05
CA VAL A 54 11.10 -18.79 11.46
C VAL A 54 12.27 -18.72 12.46
N GLY A 55 13.50 -18.88 11.99
CA GLY A 55 14.71 -18.78 12.82
C GLY A 55 14.93 -19.95 13.77
N LEU A 56 14.48 -21.14 13.40
CA LEU A 56 14.64 -22.38 14.15
C LEU A 56 15.31 -23.44 13.28
N SER A 57 15.88 -24.47 13.91
CA SER A 57 16.30 -25.67 13.19
C SER A 57 15.09 -26.59 12.90
N THR A 58 15.20 -27.45 11.89
CA THR A 58 14.19 -28.45 11.59
C THR A 58 13.95 -29.42 12.74
N GLN A 59 14.98 -29.71 13.54
CA GLN A 59 14.88 -30.55 14.74
C GLN A 59 14.07 -29.86 15.85
N GLU A 60 14.30 -28.58 16.09
CA GLU A 60 13.53 -27.82 17.09
C GLU A 60 12.07 -27.77 16.70
N ILE A 61 11.75 -27.50 15.43
CA ILE A 61 10.38 -27.46 14.94
C ILE A 61 9.68 -28.83 15.11
N ARG A 62 10.35 -29.93 14.77
CA ARG A 62 9.79 -31.29 14.93
C ARG A 62 9.56 -31.68 16.38
N ALA A 63 10.28 -31.10 17.32
CA ALA A 63 10.11 -31.33 18.74
C ALA A 63 8.93 -30.56 19.34
N MET A 64 8.38 -29.59 18.61
CA MET A 64 7.24 -28.77 19.06
C MET A 64 5.90 -29.44 18.76
N SER A 65 4.87 -29.11 19.55
CA SER A 65 3.49 -29.31 19.10
C SER A 65 3.12 -28.27 18.04
N PRO A 66 2.10 -28.52 17.19
CA PRO A 66 1.60 -27.53 16.24
C PRO A 66 1.21 -26.20 16.91
N GLU A 67 0.65 -26.26 18.12
CA GLU A 67 0.25 -25.09 18.90
C GLU A 67 1.47 -24.27 19.35
N GLN A 68 2.53 -24.93 19.82
CA GLN A 68 3.79 -24.28 20.18
C GLN A 68 4.45 -23.61 18.96
N PHE A 69 4.41 -24.27 17.81
CA PHE A 69 4.94 -23.72 16.57
C PHE A 69 4.16 -22.47 16.13
N VAL A 70 2.81 -22.49 16.20
CA VAL A 70 1.98 -21.33 15.89
C VAL A 70 2.23 -20.18 16.87
N GLN A 71 2.39 -20.47 18.18
CA GLN A 71 2.74 -19.45 19.17
C GLN A 71 4.12 -18.83 18.90
N HIS A 72 5.11 -19.64 18.51
CA HIS A 72 6.41 -19.12 18.10
C HIS A 72 6.28 -18.18 16.91
N THR A 73 5.55 -18.60 15.86
CA THR A 73 5.30 -17.79 14.67
C THR A 73 4.57 -16.50 15.03
N ALA A 74 3.57 -16.55 15.93
CA ALA A 74 2.86 -15.36 16.39
C ALA A 74 3.79 -14.35 17.08
N GLY A 75 4.82 -14.82 17.79
CA GLY A 75 5.85 -13.96 18.41
C GLY A 75 6.78 -13.24 17.40
N LEU A 76 6.77 -13.66 16.14
CA LEU A 76 7.55 -13.02 15.07
C LEU A 76 6.77 -11.91 14.33
N VAL A 77 5.47 -11.76 14.60
CA VAL A 77 4.55 -10.85 13.91
C VAL A 77 4.09 -9.74 14.86
N ASP A 78 4.20 -8.47 14.45
CA ASP A 78 3.79 -7.35 15.33
C ASP A 78 2.28 -7.12 15.34
N ASP A 79 1.64 -7.17 14.19
CA ASP A 79 0.19 -7.01 14.03
C ASP A 79 -0.39 -8.31 13.44
N ALA A 80 -0.30 -9.35 14.26
CA ALA A 80 -0.70 -10.68 13.84
C ALA A 80 -2.22 -10.74 13.57
N PRO A 81 -2.65 -11.34 12.44
CA PRO A 81 -4.05 -11.65 12.21
C PRO A 81 -4.68 -12.43 13.38
N GLU A 82 -5.99 -12.29 13.57
CA GLU A 82 -6.70 -12.93 14.70
C GLU A 82 -6.40 -14.43 14.82
N ARG A 83 -6.40 -15.15 13.70
CA ARG A 83 -6.08 -16.60 13.69
C ARG A 83 -4.65 -16.93 14.11
N VAL A 84 -3.70 -16.03 13.84
CA VAL A 84 -2.32 -16.16 14.29
C VAL A 84 -2.26 -15.94 15.80
N ARG A 85 -2.88 -14.85 16.29
CA ARG A 85 -2.92 -14.50 17.72
C ARG A 85 -3.61 -15.57 18.56
N ASP A 86 -4.70 -16.12 18.06
CA ASP A 86 -5.50 -17.13 18.75
C ASP A 86 -4.92 -18.56 18.63
N GLY A 87 -3.79 -18.73 17.94
CA GLY A 87 -3.18 -20.05 17.74
C GLY A 87 -3.96 -20.97 16.79
N ARG A 88 -4.84 -20.41 15.93
CA ARG A 88 -5.77 -21.20 15.08
C ARG A 88 -5.28 -21.43 13.65
N LEU A 89 -4.04 -21.10 13.33
CA LEU A 89 -3.48 -21.36 11.98
C LEU A 89 -3.51 -22.84 11.59
N LEU A 90 -3.43 -23.73 12.58
CA LEU A 90 -3.43 -25.19 12.42
C LEU A 90 -4.63 -25.83 13.14
N ALA A 91 -5.76 -25.13 13.26
CA ALA A 91 -6.95 -25.64 13.90
C ALA A 91 -7.58 -26.79 13.07
N GLU A 92 -8.14 -27.78 13.76
CA GLU A 92 -8.70 -28.99 13.13
C GLU A 92 -10.03 -28.76 12.42
N ASP A 93 -10.75 -27.70 12.76
CA ASP A 93 -12.10 -27.41 12.26
C ASP A 93 -12.10 -26.74 10.87
N VAL A 94 -10.92 -26.41 10.33
CA VAL A 94 -10.81 -25.66 9.08
C VAL A 94 -10.19 -26.51 7.97
N SER A 95 -10.92 -26.66 6.86
CA SER A 95 -10.45 -27.43 5.70
C SER A 95 -9.34 -26.73 4.94
N VAL A 96 -9.36 -25.39 4.88
CA VAL A 96 -8.34 -24.54 4.26
C VAL A 96 -8.23 -23.24 5.05
N VAL A 97 -7.01 -22.84 5.38
CA VAL A 97 -6.67 -21.52 5.94
C VAL A 97 -5.72 -20.84 4.95
N CYS A 98 -5.98 -19.60 4.60
CA CYS A 98 -5.05 -18.77 3.83
C CYS A 98 -4.95 -17.41 4.52
N GLU A 99 -3.76 -17.07 4.99
CA GLU A 99 -3.46 -15.81 5.67
C GLU A 99 -2.18 -15.21 5.11
N GLU A 100 -2.14 -13.89 5.04
CA GLU A 100 -0.94 -13.13 4.66
C GLU A 100 -0.57 -12.22 5.82
N PHE A 101 0.70 -12.22 6.23
CA PHE A 101 1.19 -11.37 7.29
C PHE A 101 2.70 -11.14 7.19
N GLU A 102 3.17 -10.05 7.81
CA GLU A 102 4.57 -9.69 7.84
C GLU A 102 5.26 -10.29 9.07
N ILE A 103 6.37 -11.00 8.86
CA ILE A 103 7.30 -11.41 9.91
C ILE A 103 8.52 -10.50 9.89
N ARG A 104 8.99 -10.10 11.10
CA ARG A 104 10.15 -9.19 11.24
C ARG A 104 11.45 -9.90 11.58
N ARG A 105 11.39 -11.09 12.13
CA ARG A 105 12.57 -11.84 12.57
C ARG A 105 12.58 -13.25 11.97
N PRO A 106 13.74 -13.80 11.61
CA PRO A 106 15.08 -13.19 11.66
C PRO A 106 15.31 -12.08 10.64
N ASN A 107 14.58 -12.08 9.52
CA ASN A 107 14.57 -11.02 8.50
C ASN A 107 13.12 -10.60 8.22
N ARG A 108 12.93 -9.34 7.82
CA ARG A 108 11.61 -8.88 7.36
C ARG A 108 11.19 -9.71 6.15
N ALA A 109 10.02 -10.33 6.24
CA ALA A 109 9.40 -11.05 5.13
C ALA A 109 7.88 -10.92 5.19
N VAL A 110 7.22 -10.75 4.04
CA VAL A 110 5.78 -10.91 3.89
C VAL A 110 5.53 -12.34 3.46
N ILE A 111 4.79 -13.09 4.27
CA ILE A 111 4.53 -14.49 3.97
C ILE A 111 3.06 -14.74 3.69
N ARG A 112 2.81 -15.64 2.74
CA ARG A 112 1.51 -16.25 2.52
C ARG A 112 1.51 -17.64 3.13
N TRP A 113 0.65 -17.81 4.14
CA TRP A 113 0.47 -19.07 4.86
C TRP A 113 -0.77 -19.76 4.34
N VAL A 114 -0.61 -20.98 3.81
CA VAL A 114 -1.72 -21.81 3.36
C VAL A 114 -1.66 -23.14 4.08
N ALA A 115 -2.64 -23.42 4.95
CA ALA A 115 -2.81 -24.71 5.59
C ALA A 115 -3.98 -25.46 4.97
N ARG A 116 -3.78 -26.71 4.58
CA ARG A 116 -4.79 -27.56 3.95
C ARG A 116 -4.86 -28.92 4.61
N ARG A 117 -6.08 -29.37 4.87
CA ARG A 117 -6.31 -30.75 5.34
C ARG A 117 -6.24 -31.72 4.16
N VAL A 118 -5.54 -32.83 4.38
CA VAL A 118 -5.41 -33.94 3.45
C VAL A 118 -5.96 -35.18 4.13
N LEU A 119 -6.71 -36.01 3.40
CA LEU A 119 -7.38 -37.19 3.97
C LEU A 119 -6.63 -38.49 3.66
N GLU A 120 -5.82 -38.51 2.61
CA GLU A 120 -5.05 -39.68 2.20
C GLU A 120 -3.55 -39.35 2.13
N PRO A 121 -2.64 -40.23 2.51
CA PRO A 121 -2.88 -41.62 2.97
C PRO A 121 -3.52 -41.74 4.37
N GLU A 122 -3.46 -40.69 5.17
CA GLU A 122 -4.12 -40.57 6.47
C GLU A 122 -4.50 -39.09 6.73
N PRO A 123 -5.52 -38.85 7.59
CA PRO A 123 -5.90 -37.48 7.94
C PRO A 123 -4.71 -36.69 8.47
N SER A 124 -4.34 -35.62 7.76
CA SER A 124 -3.16 -34.82 8.06
C SER A 124 -3.37 -33.37 7.60
N GLN A 125 -2.46 -32.51 7.96
CA GLN A 125 -2.48 -31.12 7.55
C GLN A 125 -1.16 -30.76 6.90
N ILE A 126 -1.22 -30.23 5.67
CA ILE A 126 -0.07 -29.69 4.96
C ILE A 126 -0.14 -28.18 5.01
N VAL A 127 0.95 -27.56 5.42
CA VAL A 127 1.14 -26.12 5.40
C VAL A 127 2.17 -25.76 4.36
N VAL A 128 1.85 -24.81 3.54
CA VAL A 128 2.78 -24.19 2.60
C VAL A 128 2.94 -22.73 2.98
N VAL A 129 4.17 -22.30 3.17
CA VAL A 129 4.53 -20.94 3.52
C VAL A 129 5.39 -20.37 2.42
N THR A 130 4.88 -19.37 1.72
CA THR A 130 5.59 -18.72 0.62
C THR A 130 6.02 -17.33 1.03
N ASP A 131 7.30 -17.01 0.84
CA ASP A 131 7.76 -15.63 0.91
C ASP A 131 7.28 -14.88 -0.33
N ILE A 132 6.42 -13.90 -0.13
CA ILE A 132 5.85 -13.04 -1.18
C ILE A 132 6.37 -11.61 -1.09
N THR A 133 7.45 -11.36 -0.34
CA THR A 133 8.01 -10.03 -0.13
C THR A 133 8.31 -9.34 -1.46
N ALA A 134 8.98 -10.04 -2.37
CA ALA A 134 9.30 -9.48 -3.68
C ALA A 134 8.05 -9.16 -4.52
N GLU A 135 7.00 -9.99 -4.44
CA GLU A 135 5.72 -9.78 -5.13
C GLU A 135 5.00 -8.54 -4.58
N VAL A 136 4.95 -8.40 -3.26
CA VAL A 136 4.33 -7.26 -2.57
C VAL A 136 5.11 -5.97 -2.83
N ASP A 137 6.45 -6.00 -2.69
CA ASP A 137 7.30 -4.83 -2.93
C ASP A 137 7.25 -4.39 -4.40
N LEU A 138 7.22 -5.33 -5.35
CA LEU A 138 7.07 -5.05 -6.77
C LEU A 138 5.70 -4.43 -7.07
N THR A 139 4.64 -4.97 -6.50
CA THR A 139 3.28 -4.43 -6.65
C THR A 139 3.20 -3.01 -6.09
N ALA A 140 3.75 -2.77 -4.89
CA ALA A 140 3.81 -1.44 -4.28
C ALA A 140 4.66 -0.46 -5.11
N ALA A 141 5.75 -0.94 -5.72
CA ALA A 141 6.57 -0.13 -6.63
C ALA A 141 5.81 0.22 -7.91
N TYR A 142 5.09 -0.73 -8.51
CA TYR A 142 4.24 -0.46 -9.66
C TYR A 142 3.11 0.52 -9.33
N GLU A 143 2.44 0.36 -8.21
CA GLU A 143 1.41 1.31 -7.76
C GLU A 143 2.00 2.70 -7.56
N ARG A 144 3.16 2.81 -6.93
CA ARG A 144 3.86 4.10 -6.75
C ARG A 144 4.19 4.74 -8.09
N LEU A 145 4.77 3.99 -9.05
CA LEU A 145 5.07 4.47 -10.39
C LEU A 145 3.81 4.85 -11.18
N ALA A 146 2.71 4.12 -10.97
CA ALA A 146 1.44 4.38 -11.64
C ALA A 146 0.68 5.60 -11.08
N LEU A 147 0.90 5.97 -9.80
CA LEU A 147 0.11 6.98 -9.09
C LEU A 147 0.90 8.23 -8.68
N THR A 148 2.24 8.23 -8.81
CA THR A 148 3.08 9.41 -8.54
C THR A 148 3.69 9.96 -9.82
N ASP A 149 3.99 11.26 -9.81
CA ASP A 149 4.75 11.92 -10.88
C ASP A 149 6.25 11.76 -10.61
N PRO A 150 7.01 11.14 -11.52
CA PRO A 150 8.43 10.84 -11.29
C PRO A 150 9.33 12.07 -11.21
N LEU A 151 8.90 13.22 -11.76
CA LEU A 151 9.68 14.45 -11.72
C LEU A 151 9.56 15.15 -10.37
N THR A 152 8.33 15.26 -9.85
CA THR A 152 8.01 16.10 -8.70
C THR A 152 7.79 15.30 -7.40
N GLY A 153 7.58 13.99 -7.50
CA GLY A 153 7.22 13.13 -6.37
C GLY A 153 5.79 13.30 -5.85
N LEU A 154 5.03 14.24 -6.40
CA LEU A 154 3.63 14.44 -6.06
C LEU A 154 2.76 13.33 -6.66
N THR A 155 1.53 13.22 -6.17
CA THR A 155 0.53 12.37 -6.82
C THR A 155 0.35 12.83 -8.27
N ASN A 156 0.36 11.89 -9.22
CA ASN A 156 0.06 12.22 -10.61
C ASN A 156 -1.46 12.37 -10.83
N ARG A 157 -1.87 12.83 -12.00
CA ARG A 157 -3.29 13.02 -12.33
C ARG A 157 -4.13 11.77 -12.08
N ARG A 158 -3.64 10.58 -12.49
CA ARG A 158 -4.37 9.31 -12.30
C ARG A 158 -4.58 8.97 -10.83
N GLY A 159 -3.55 9.11 -10.01
CA GLY A 159 -3.65 8.91 -8.56
C GLY A 159 -4.58 9.92 -7.90
N ALA A 160 -4.48 11.19 -8.30
CA ALA A 160 -5.35 12.24 -7.80
C ALA A 160 -6.84 11.97 -8.13
N GLU A 161 -7.16 11.56 -9.35
CA GLU A 161 -8.53 11.23 -9.76
C GLU A 161 -9.14 10.12 -8.89
N GLN A 162 -8.36 9.10 -8.51
CA GLN A 162 -8.84 8.03 -7.62
C GLN A 162 -9.17 8.53 -6.21
N VAL A 163 -8.28 9.34 -5.63
CA VAL A 163 -8.47 9.90 -4.28
C VAL A 163 -9.65 10.87 -4.28
N ILE A 164 -9.69 11.79 -5.25
CA ILE A 164 -10.72 12.83 -5.34
C ILE A 164 -12.13 12.24 -5.44
N ARG A 165 -12.33 11.18 -6.24
CA ARG A 165 -13.66 10.53 -6.34
C ARG A 165 -14.14 10.02 -4.98
N ARG A 166 -13.24 9.50 -4.15
CA ARG A 166 -13.56 9.04 -2.78
C ARG A 166 -13.88 10.24 -1.87
N GLU A 167 -13.09 11.31 -1.94
CA GLU A 167 -13.29 12.51 -1.13
C GLU A 167 -14.58 13.27 -1.51
N ILE A 168 -14.96 13.34 -2.78
CA ILE A 168 -16.25 13.90 -3.23
C ILE A 168 -17.41 13.09 -2.61
N THR A 169 -17.35 11.75 -2.72
CA THR A 169 -18.40 10.88 -2.12
C THR A 169 -18.48 11.08 -0.61
N ARG A 170 -17.34 11.21 0.05
CA ARG A 170 -17.23 11.43 1.49
C ARG A 170 -17.77 12.81 1.90
N ALA A 171 -17.41 13.86 1.15
CA ALA A 171 -17.89 15.22 1.37
C ALA A 171 -19.43 15.29 1.29
N PHE A 172 -20.04 14.68 0.29
CA PHE A 172 -21.50 14.62 0.18
C PHE A 172 -22.17 13.80 1.30
N ARG A 173 -21.56 12.67 1.69
CA ARG A 173 -22.13 11.82 2.75
C ARG A 173 -22.15 12.50 4.12
N TYR A 174 -21.11 13.24 4.44
CA TYR A 174 -20.92 13.81 5.78
C TYR A 174 -21.15 15.33 5.85
N GLY A 175 -21.47 15.98 4.73
CA GLY A 175 -21.68 17.42 4.67
C GLY A 175 -20.41 18.24 4.88
N HIS A 176 -19.22 17.68 4.58
CA HIS A 176 -17.96 18.38 4.75
C HIS A 176 -17.65 19.26 3.54
N ALA A 177 -17.07 20.44 3.78
CA ALA A 177 -16.57 21.28 2.72
C ALA A 177 -15.34 20.65 2.06
N LEU A 178 -15.30 20.64 0.73
CA LEU A 178 -14.14 20.19 -0.06
C LEU A 178 -13.83 21.26 -1.08
N SER A 179 -12.61 21.74 -1.09
CA SER A 179 -12.17 22.81 -2.01
C SER A 179 -11.02 22.37 -2.89
N PHE A 180 -10.92 22.98 -4.05
CA PHE A 180 -9.92 22.68 -5.07
C PHE A 180 -9.21 23.96 -5.47
N VAL A 181 -7.90 23.85 -5.68
CA VAL A 181 -7.07 24.92 -6.21
C VAL A 181 -6.29 24.37 -7.39
N LEU A 182 -6.54 24.91 -8.58
CA LEU A 182 -5.72 24.59 -9.75
C LEU A 182 -4.72 25.71 -9.97
N PHE A 183 -3.44 25.38 -9.87
CA PHE A 183 -2.32 26.29 -10.13
C PHE A 183 -1.66 25.97 -11.47
N ASP A 184 -1.04 26.98 -12.07
CA ASP A 184 -0.19 26.86 -13.24
C ASP A 184 1.01 27.81 -13.10
N VAL A 185 2.18 27.35 -13.54
CA VAL A 185 3.42 28.12 -13.46
C VAL A 185 3.42 29.20 -14.57
N ASP A 186 3.42 30.45 -14.16
CA ASP A 186 3.37 31.57 -15.07
C ASP A 186 4.58 31.61 -16.02
N HIS A 187 4.33 31.76 -17.31
CA HIS A 187 5.36 31.83 -18.34
C HIS A 187 6.31 30.63 -18.43
N PHE A 188 5.87 29.45 -18.02
CA PHE A 188 6.71 28.24 -17.96
C PHE A 188 7.35 27.91 -19.32
N LYS A 189 6.60 28.06 -20.40
CA LYS A 189 7.15 27.92 -21.76
C LYS A 189 8.37 28.80 -21.99
N ASN A 190 8.33 30.06 -21.56
CA ASN A 190 9.46 30.99 -21.72
C ASN A 190 10.69 30.53 -20.91
N ILE A 191 10.47 29.91 -19.75
CA ILE A 191 11.56 29.32 -18.95
C ILE A 191 12.23 28.21 -19.76
N ASN A 192 11.44 27.28 -20.33
CA ASN A 192 11.97 26.22 -21.16
C ASN A 192 12.68 26.76 -22.42
N ASP A 193 12.09 27.70 -23.11
CA ASP A 193 12.64 28.26 -24.35
C ASP A 193 13.97 28.98 -24.13
N ASN A 194 14.11 29.67 -22.98
CA ASN A 194 15.33 30.44 -22.67
C ASN A 194 16.42 29.68 -21.95
N HIS A 195 16.05 28.66 -21.13
CA HIS A 195 16.98 27.97 -20.22
C HIS A 195 17.00 26.44 -20.41
N GLY A 196 16.21 25.91 -21.35
CA GLY A 196 16.10 24.48 -21.64
C GLY A 196 15.21 23.71 -20.68
N HIS A 197 14.76 22.54 -21.13
CA HIS A 197 13.83 21.68 -20.37
C HIS A 197 14.38 21.23 -19.00
N GLY A 198 15.69 21.00 -18.87
CA GLY A 198 16.29 20.62 -17.58
C GLY A 198 16.13 21.69 -16.50
N MET A 199 16.16 22.98 -16.89
CA MET A 199 15.88 24.07 -15.97
C MET A 199 14.38 24.15 -15.64
N GLY A 200 13.49 23.98 -16.63
CA GLY A 200 12.07 23.88 -16.39
C GLY A 200 11.72 22.75 -15.38
N ASP A 201 12.35 21.58 -15.52
CA ASP A 201 12.20 20.47 -14.59
C ASP A 201 12.64 20.83 -13.15
N GLN A 202 13.72 21.59 -13.02
CA GLN A 202 14.18 22.09 -11.72
C GLN A 202 13.17 23.05 -11.09
N ILE A 203 12.61 23.95 -11.87
CA ILE A 203 11.56 24.88 -11.42
C ILE A 203 10.31 24.11 -10.98
N LEU A 204 9.86 23.11 -11.73
CA LEU A 204 8.72 22.29 -11.36
C LEU A 204 8.95 21.55 -10.04
N ARG A 205 10.15 21.02 -9.78
CA ARG A 205 10.49 20.40 -8.49
C ARG A 205 10.42 21.41 -7.34
N LEU A 206 10.97 22.61 -7.53
CA LEU A 206 10.94 23.68 -6.51
C LEU A 206 9.50 24.10 -6.18
N VAL A 207 8.67 24.30 -7.20
CA VAL A 207 7.25 24.65 -7.01
C VAL A 207 6.49 23.53 -6.33
N ALA A 208 6.68 22.28 -6.76
CA ALA A 208 6.03 21.10 -6.15
C ALA A 208 6.36 20.95 -4.66
N THR A 209 7.65 21.04 -4.31
CA THR A 209 8.11 20.99 -2.92
C THR A 209 7.48 22.12 -2.10
N ASN A 210 7.49 23.35 -2.66
CA ASN A 210 6.92 24.50 -1.98
C ASN A 210 5.41 24.37 -1.73
N ILE A 211 4.66 23.79 -2.67
CA ILE A 211 3.23 23.49 -2.52
C ILE A 211 3.04 22.45 -1.41
N ALA A 212 3.74 21.33 -1.48
CA ALA A 212 3.59 20.23 -0.53
C ALA A 212 3.85 20.64 0.92
N GLU A 213 4.92 21.40 1.17
CA GLU A 213 5.29 21.90 2.51
C GLU A 213 4.26 22.83 3.15
N ARG A 214 3.33 23.37 2.37
CA ARG A 214 2.30 24.32 2.84
C ARG A 214 0.92 23.73 2.97
N LEU A 215 0.79 22.46 2.62
CA LEU A 215 -0.42 21.69 2.76
C LEU A 215 -0.37 20.83 4.03
N ARG A 216 -1.53 20.44 4.53
CA ARG A 216 -1.66 19.51 5.65
C ARG A 216 -1.56 18.08 5.14
N GLU A 217 -1.31 17.15 6.01
CA GLU A 217 -1.32 15.71 5.69
C GLU A 217 -2.67 15.24 5.10
N SER A 218 -3.77 15.88 5.52
CA SER A 218 -5.12 15.62 5.00
C SER A 218 -5.39 16.19 3.60
N ASP A 219 -4.53 17.07 3.10
CA ASP A 219 -4.68 17.72 1.81
C ASP A 219 -3.89 16.93 0.75
N LEU A 220 -4.35 16.98 -0.50
CA LEU A 220 -3.72 16.26 -1.60
C LEU A 220 -3.08 17.22 -2.59
N PRO A 221 -1.74 17.34 -2.65
CA PRO A 221 -1.05 17.96 -3.75
C PRO A 221 -0.86 16.96 -4.90
N ALA A 222 -1.14 17.39 -6.13
CA ALA A 222 -0.96 16.58 -7.32
C ALA A 222 -0.39 17.39 -8.48
N ARG A 223 0.44 16.78 -9.32
CA ARG A 223 0.77 17.30 -10.61
C ARG A 223 -0.32 16.89 -11.60
N TRP A 224 -1.11 17.87 -12.03
CA TRP A 224 -2.30 17.65 -12.85
C TRP A 224 -2.01 17.61 -14.35
N GLY A 225 -1.03 18.41 -14.78
CA GLY A 225 -0.57 18.52 -16.16
C GLY A 225 0.93 18.79 -16.24
N GLY A 226 1.41 19.24 -17.36
CA GLY A 226 2.84 19.54 -17.57
C GLY A 226 3.39 20.54 -16.57
N GLU A 227 2.72 21.68 -16.41
CA GLU A 227 3.07 22.79 -15.52
C GLU A 227 1.95 23.14 -14.54
N GLU A 228 0.92 22.25 -14.47
CA GLU A 228 -0.27 22.44 -13.64
C GLU A 228 -0.23 21.58 -12.38
N PHE A 229 -0.64 22.18 -11.28
CA PHE A 229 -0.74 21.56 -9.97
C PHE A 229 -2.16 21.67 -9.42
N LEU A 230 -2.74 20.58 -8.98
CA LEU A 230 -4.04 20.53 -8.32
C LEU A 230 -3.83 20.28 -6.82
N CYS A 231 -4.38 21.17 -5.99
CA CYS A 231 -4.45 20.95 -4.55
C CYS A 231 -5.90 20.68 -4.16
N VAL A 232 -6.14 19.59 -3.44
CA VAL A 232 -7.45 19.24 -2.89
C VAL A 232 -7.41 19.42 -1.39
N LEU A 233 -8.27 20.31 -0.89
CA LEU A 233 -8.26 20.76 0.50
C LEU A 233 -9.46 20.16 1.24
N ALA A 234 -9.20 19.15 2.05
CA ALA A 234 -10.24 18.45 2.82
C ALA A 234 -10.77 19.34 3.97
N ASN A 235 -12.06 19.25 4.25
CA ASN A 235 -12.73 20.01 5.32
C ASN A 235 -12.43 21.51 5.26
N THR A 236 -12.34 22.09 4.05
CA THR A 236 -11.90 23.46 3.83
C THR A 236 -12.93 24.22 2.98
N THR A 237 -13.43 25.33 3.51
CA THR A 237 -14.37 26.22 2.82
C THR A 237 -13.65 27.05 1.77
N LEU A 238 -14.40 27.63 0.84
CA LEU A 238 -13.86 28.51 -0.22
C LEU A 238 -12.98 29.64 0.35
N ALA A 239 -13.43 30.29 1.41
CA ALA A 239 -12.67 31.39 2.05
C ALA A 239 -11.30 30.92 2.57
N HIS A 240 -11.26 29.78 3.26
CA HIS A 240 -10.02 29.20 3.76
C HIS A 240 -9.12 28.65 2.65
N ALA A 241 -9.73 28.10 1.59
CA ALA A 241 -9.01 27.65 0.41
C ALA A 241 -8.30 28.83 -0.31
N HIS A 242 -8.97 29.96 -0.42
CA HIS A 242 -8.39 31.20 -0.95
C HIS A 242 -7.18 31.66 -0.13
N ILE A 243 -7.30 31.66 1.21
CA ILE A 243 -6.19 32.00 2.12
C ILE A 243 -5.00 31.06 1.92
N CYS A 244 -5.27 29.76 1.81
CA CYS A 244 -4.25 28.73 1.56
C CYS A 244 -3.58 28.95 0.19
N ALA A 245 -4.36 29.15 -0.85
CA ALA A 245 -3.87 29.38 -2.21
C ALA A 245 -3.00 30.63 -2.33
N GLU A 246 -3.40 31.76 -1.71
CA GLU A 246 -2.62 32.99 -1.66
C GLU A 246 -1.33 32.83 -0.85
N ARG A 247 -1.33 32.03 0.22
CA ARG A 247 -0.12 31.70 0.98
C ARG A 247 0.88 30.93 0.11
N ILE A 248 0.41 29.94 -0.65
CA ILE A 248 1.23 29.16 -1.58
C ILE A 248 1.77 30.06 -2.67
N ARG A 249 0.91 30.84 -3.33
CA ARG A 249 1.33 31.77 -4.39
C ARG A 249 2.43 32.73 -3.93
N LYS A 250 2.23 33.39 -2.78
CA LYS A 250 3.22 34.31 -2.20
C LYS A 250 4.54 33.62 -1.92
N SER A 251 4.49 32.42 -1.44
CA SER A 251 5.68 31.63 -1.13
C SER A 251 6.44 31.21 -2.37
N VAL A 252 5.75 30.82 -3.45
CA VAL A 252 6.39 30.51 -4.73
C VAL A 252 7.04 31.79 -5.31
N ALA A 253 6.33 32.93 -5.25
CA ALA A 253 6.89 34.22 -5.73
C ALA A 253 8.12 34.70 -4.93
N ALA A 254 8.31 34.21 -3.71
CA ALA A 254 9.46 34.48 -2.83
C ALA A 254 10.62 33.50 -3.03
N LEU A 255 10.48 32.46 -3.85
CA LEU A 255 11.55 31.49 -4.10
C LEU A 255 12.72 32.16 -4.80
N THR A 256 13.92 31.87 -4.31
CA THR A 256 15.14 32.17 -5.04
C THR A 256 15.38 31.09 -6.08
N THR A 257 15.30 31.45 -7.36
CA THR A 257 15.47 30.48 -8.45
C THR A 257 16.62 30.89 -9.37
N PRO A 258 17.24 29.94 -10.08
CA PRO A 258 18.32 30.22 -11.04
C PRO A 258 17.90 31.09 -12.23
N VAL A 259 16.59 31.18 -12.50
CA VAL A 259 16.03 31.92 -13.65
C VAL A 259 15.42 33.27 -13.26
N GLY A 260 15.61 33.67 -11.99
CA GLY A 260 14.96 34.86 -11.46
C GLY A 260 13.56 34.58 -10.88
N PRO A 261 12.67 35.57 -10.78
CA PRO A 261 11.37 35.44 -10.18
C PRO A 261 10.48 34.43 -10.94
N VAL A 262 9.94 33.47 -10.23
CA VAL A 262 8.92 32.50 -10.72
C VAL A 262 7.62 32.76 -9.98
N THR A 263 6.51 32.83 -10.70
CA THR A 263 5.18 33.01 -10.11
C THR A 263 4.23 31.93 -10.57
N ILE A 264 3.13 31.77 -9.84
CA ILE A 264 2.01 30.90 -10.20
C ILE A 264 0.71 31.68 -10.19
N SER A 265 -0.20 31.30 -11.07
CA SER A 265 -1.61 31.73 -11.03
C SER A 265 -2.49 30.60 -10.60
N GLY A 266 -3.63 30.88 -9.95
CA GLY A 266 -4.52 29.86 -9.45
C GLY A 266 -6.00 30.20 -9.58
N GLY A 267 -6.83 29.15 -9.78
CA GLY A 267 -8.28 29.19 -9.65
C GLY A 267 -8.73 28.38 -8.46
N VAL A 268 -9.56 28.96 -7.59
CA VAL A 268 -10.05 28.33 -6.35
C VAL A 268 -11.56 28.10 -6.42
N VAL A 269 -11.99 26.91 -6.13
CA VAL A 269 -13.41 26.54 -6.08
C VAL A 269 -13.71 25.65 -4.88
N GLN A 270 -14.93 25.75 -4.37
CA GLN A 270 -15.47 24.76 -3.45
C GLN A 270 -16.43 23.84 -4.21
N LEU A 271 -16.44 22.55 -3.85
CA LEU A 271 -17.38 21.56 -4.37
C LEU A 271 -18.82 21.98 -4.07
N GLU A 272 -19.66 21.95 -5.09
CA GLU A 272 -21.09 22.24 -4.99
C GLU A 272 -21.92 20.93 -5.04
N PRO A 273 -23.13 20.91 -4.48
CA PRO A 273 -23.99 19.72 -4.52
C PRO A 273 -24.22 19.21 -5.95
N GLY A 274 -23.98 17.91 -6.15
CA GLY A 274 -24.20 17.25 -7.44
C GLY A 274 -23.06 17.39 -8.44
N GLU A 275 -21.98 18.11 -8.11
CA GLU A 275 -20.83 18.21 -8.98
C GLU A 275 -20.01 16.92 -9.07
N THR A 276 -19.37 16.77 -10.21
CA THR A 276 -18.38 15.72 -10.49
C THR A 276 -16.98 16.33 -10.48
N LEU A 277 -15.95 15.48 -10.46
CA LEU A 277 -14.56 15.91 -10.61
C LEU A 277 -14.36 16.79 -11.86
N ASN A 278 -14.94 16.40 -13.00
CA ASN A 278 -14.75 17.15 -14.25
C ASN A 278 -15.37 18.54 -14.19
N THR A 279 -16.55 18.69 -13.56
CA THR A 279 -17.22 19.98 -13.44
C THR A 279 -16.48 20.92 -12.49
N VAL A 280 -16.07 20.43 -11.32
CA VAL A 280 -15.36 21.26 -10.34
C VAL A 280 -13.98 21.68 -10.85
N VAL A 281 -13.22 20.79 -11.50
CA VAL A 281 -11.92 21.16 -12.10
C VAL A 281 -12.10 22.11 -13.26
N GLY A 282 -13.15 21.94 -14.10
CA GLY A 282 -13.45 22.87 -15.18
C GLY A 282 -13.77 24.30 -14.68
N ARG A 283 -14.45 24.44 -13.52
CA ARG A 283 -14.63 25.76 -12.89
C ARG A 283 -13.33 26.36 -12.39
N ALA A 284 -12.46 25.54 -11.78
CA ALA A 284 -11.15 25.99 -11.33
C ALA A 284 -10.28 26.45 -12.50
N ASP A 285 -10.32 25.74 -13.64
CA ASP A 285 -9.62 26.11 -14.86
C ASP A 285 -10.11 27.46 -15.44
N THR A 286 -11.42 27.68 -15.43
CA THR A 286 -11.99 28.98 -15.84
C THR A 286 -11.45 30.13 -15.00
N LEU A 287 -11.40 29.99 -13.68
CA LEU A 287 -10.87 31.01 -12.77
C LEU A 287 -9.35 31.16 -12.93
N LEU A 288 -8.61 30.08 -13.15
CA LEU A 288 -7.18 30.12 -13.47
C LEU A 288 -6.93 30.91 -14.75
N TYR A 289 -7.71 30.70 -15.80
CA TYR A 289 -7.62 31.45 -17.03
C TYR A 289 -7.89 32.95 -16.81
N GLU A 290 -8.89 33.31 -16.00
CA GLU A 290 -9.15 34.70 -15.60
C GLU A 290 -7.98 35.31 -14.83
N ALA A 291 -7.37 34.55 -13.89
CA ALA A 291 -6.18 35.00 -13.17
C ALA A 291 -5.01 35.30 -14.11
N LYS A 292 -4.77 34.44 -15.10
CA LYS A 292 -3.74 34.66 -16.14
C LYS A 292 -4.04 35.89 -16.99
N ARG A 293 -5.30 36.09 -17.40
CA ARG A 293 -5.71 37.29 -18.19
C ARG A 293 -5.63 38.58 -17.39
N ALA A 294 -5.89 38.54 -16.10
CA ALA A 294 -5.84 39.72 -15.24
C ALA A 294 -4.41 40.17 -14.88
N GLY A 295 -3.37 39.54 -15.45
CA GLY A 295 -1.97 39.93 -15.26
C GLY A 295 -1.14 38.93 -14.45
N ARG A 296 -1.61 37.69 -14.28
CA ARG A 296 -0.90 36.57 -13.61
C ARG A 296 -0.56 36.86 -12.15
N ASN A 297 0.23 35.95 -11.54
CA ASN A 297 0.67 36.04 -10.15
C ASN A 297 -0.48 36.35 -9.17
N ARG A 298 -1.58 35.69 -9.31
CA ARG A 298 -2.79 35.86 -8.49
C ARG A 298 -3.67 34.66 -8.41
N VAL A 299 -4.58 34.67 -7.45
CA VAL A 299 -5.61 33.66 -7.27
C VAL A 299 -6.99 34.30 -7.53
N LYS A 300 -7.90 33.57 -8.14
CA LYS A 300 -9.29 33.93 -8.41
C LYS A 300 -10.24 32.92 -7.79
#